data_7a04112647ad4023d426ee080723360d
#
_entry.id   7a04112647ad4023d426ee080723360d
#
_cell.length_a   1.000
_cell.length_b   1.000
_cell.length_c   1.000
_cell.angle_alpha   90.00
_cell.angle_beta   90.00
_cell.angle_gamma   90.00
#
_symmetry.space_group_name_H-M   'P 1'
#
loop_
_entity.id
_entity.type
_entity.pdbx_description
1 polymer ?
#
loop_
_entity_poly.entity_id
_entity_poly.type
_entity_poly.pdbx_seq_one_letter_code
_entity_poly.pdbx_strand_id
1 'polypeptide(L)' 'MDQVEVHQEYQTLKELLGAEAFLEELYQAMNTDDAHACFEYIARMNDIEL' A
#
# COMPACT_ATOMS: atom_id res chain seq x y z
N MET A 1 -14.11 6.07 -7.90
CA MET A 1 -13.73 4.71 -8.28
C MET A 1 -14.29 3.70 -7.29
N ASP A 2 -14.80 2.60 -7.77
CA ASP A 2 -15.40 1.56 -6.95
C ASP A 2 -14.32 0.80 -6.17
N GLN A 3 -14.59 0.48 -4.92
CA GLN A 3 -13.67 -0.29 -4.09
C GLN A 3 -13.37 -1.66 -4.69
N VAL A 4 -14.34 -2.26 -5.35
CA VAL A 4 -14.16 -3.57 -5.99
C VAL A 4 -13.13 -3.48 -7.11
N GLU A 5 -13.18 -2.42 -7.92
CA GLU A 5 -12.21 -2.20 -8.98
C GLU A 5 -10.80 -1.97 -8.42
N VAL A 6 -10.70 -1.18 -7.39
CA VAL A 6 -9.41 -0.90 -6.75
C VAL A 6 -8.81 -2.17 -6.17
N HIS A 7 -9.64 -2.99 -5.54
CA HIS A 7 -9.19 -4.26 -4.99
C HIS A 7 -8.69 -5.22 -6.07
N GLN A 8 -9.39 -5.27 -7.20
CA GLN A 8 -8.98 -6.11 -8.33
C GLN A 8 -7.67 -5.63 -8.92
N GLU A 9 -7.49 -4.32 -9.04
CA GLU A 9 -6.23 -3.74 -9.50
C GLU A 9 -5.09 -4.11 -8.58
N TYR A 10 -5.32 -4.01 -7.28
CA TYR A 10 -4.34 -4.39 -6.27
C TYR A 10 -3.91 -5.86 -6.43
N GLN A 11 -4.88 -6.76 -6.55
CA GLN A 11 -4.60 -8.18 -6.72
C GLN A 11 -3.81 -8.47 -7.99
N THR A 12 -4.23 -7.84 -9.09
CA THR A 12 -3.57 -8.04 -10.38
C THR A 12 -2.12 -7.58 -10.33
N LEU A 13 -1.87 -6.39 -9.80
CA LEU A 13 -0.51 -5.85 -9.72
C LEU A 13 0.37 -6.66 -8.79
N LYS A 14 -0.21 -7.13 -7.69
CA LYS A 14 0.52 -7.97 -6.75
C LYS A 14 0.95 -9.28 -7.39
N GLU A 15 0.09 -9.87 -8.21
CA GLU A 15 0.40 -11.12 -8.90
C GLU A 15 1.43 -10.93 -10.00
N LEU A 16 1.33 -9.85 -10.77
CA LEU A 16 2.23 -9.60 -11.88
C LEU A 16 3.62 -9.15 -11.46
N LEU A 17 3.68 -8.30 -10.45
CA LEU A 17 4.96 -7.73 -9.99
C LEU A 17 5.60 -8.52 -8.87
N GLY A 18 4.80 -9.24 -8.08
CA GLY A 18 5.24 -9.82 -6.84
C GLY A 18 5.05 -8.83 -5.69
N ALA A 19 4.83 -9.36 -4.50
CA ALA A 19 4.48 -8.52 -3.34
C ALA A 19 5.56 -7.50 -3.00
N GLU A 20 6.83 -7.90 -3.06
CA GLU A 20 7.92 -7.02 -2.70
C GLU A 20 8.10 -5.88 -3.70
N ALA A 21 8.09 -6.20 -4.99
CA ALA A 21 8.24 -5.19 -6.03
C ALA A 21 7.04 -4.24 -6.04
N PHE A 22 5.84 -4.77 -5.85
CA PHE A 22 4.64 -3.96 -5.78
C PHE A 22 4.70 -2.99 -4.60
N LEU A 23 5.18 -3.45 -3.46
CA LEU A 23 5.33 -2.62 -2.27
C LEU A 23 6.28 -1.46 -2.52
N GLU A 24 7.41 -1.72 -3.19
CA GLU A 24 8.37 -0.68 -3.55
C GLU A 24 7.77 0.36 -4.47
N GLU A 25 7.06 -0.11 -5.50
CA GLU A 25 6.42 0.79 -6.46
C GLU A 25 5.35 1.65 -5.78
N LEU A 26 4.58 1.04 -4.91
CA LEU A 26 3.53 1.74 -4.17
C LEU A 26 4.12 2.84 -3.29
N TYR A 27 5.19 2.52 -2.58
CA TYR A 27 5.88 3.49 -1.74
C TYR A 27 6.40 4.67 -2.57
N GLN A 28 6.99 4.39 -3.71
CA GLN A 28 7.54 5.45 -4.58
C GLN A 28 6.44 6.31 -5.19
N ALA A 29 5.25 5.76 -5.38
CA ALA A 29 4.13 6.49 -5.97
C ALA A 29 3.45 7.43 -4.97
N MET A 30 3.64 7.22 -3.68
CA MET A 30 3.04 8.06 -2.65
C MET A 30 3.91 9.27 -2.35
N ASN A 31 3.28 10.41 -2.03
CA ASN A 31 4.05 11.54 -1.54
C ASN A 31 4.42 11.30 -0.07
N THR A 32 5.31 12.12 0.47
CA THR A 32 5.85 11.93 1.81
C THR A 32 4.76 11.95 2.89
N ASP A 33 3.84 12.90 2.80
CA ASP A 33 2.78 13.04 3.80
C ASP A 33 1.82 11.86 3.77
N ASP A 34 1.43 11.42 2.58
CA ASP A 34 0.54 10.27 2.43
C ASP A 34 1.21 8.99 2.91
N ALA A 35 2.49 8.82 2.60
CA ALA A 35 3.23 7.63 3.03
C ALA A 35 3.31 7.58 4.55
N HIS A 36 3.60 8.71 5.19
CA HIS A 36 3.68 8.79 6.63
C HIS A 36 2.34 8.42 7.29
N ALA A 37 1.26 8.99 6.78
CA ALA A 37 -0.07 8.70 7.31
C ALA A 37 -0.44 7.24 7.16
N CYS A 38 -0.13 6.63 6.02
CA CYS A 38 -0.39 5.21 5.79
C CYS A 38 0.43 4.33 6.73
N PHE A 39 1.70 4.66 6.91
CA PHE A 39 2.57 3.87 7.78
C PHE A 39 2.15 3.97 9.24
N GLU A 40 1.74 5.14 9.69
CA GLU A 40 1.22 5.30 11.04
C GLU A 40 -0.06 4.49 11.25
N TYR A 41 -0.94 4.51 10.25
CA TYR A 41 -2.18 3.74 10.32
C TYR A 41 -1.88 2.24 10.44
N ILE A 42 -0.97 1.74 9.59
CA ILE A 42 -0.61 0.32 9.59
C ILE A 42 0.03 -0.07 10.92
N ALA A 43 0.92 0.78 11.43
CA ALA A 43 1.58 0.53 12.70
C ALA A 43 0.56 0.46 13.84
N ARG A 44 -0.40 1.39 13.86
CA ARG A 44 -1.44 1.41 14.89
C ARG A 44 -2.29 0.15 14.84
N MET A 45 -2.65 -0.30 13.64
CA MET A 45 -3.48 -1.49 13.47
C MET A 45 -2.76 -2.77 13.90
N ASN A 46 -1.43 -2.72 13.97
CA ASN A 46 -0.61 -3.87 14.33
C ASN A 46 0.11 -3.69 15.67
N ASP A 47 -0.28 -2.67 16.43
CA ASP A 47 0.30 -2.37 17.75
C ASP A 47 1.81 -2.18 17.70
N ILE A 48 2.29 -1.51 16.65
CA ILE A 48 3.70 -1.20 16.48
C ILE A 48 3.90 0.29 16.73
N GLU A 49 4.90 0.62 17.54
CA GLU A 49 5.27 2.01 17.77
C GLU A 49 6.37 2.42 16.77
N LEU A 50 6.14 3.55 16.11
CA LEU A 50 7.13 4.11 15.19
C LEU A 50 7.87 5.27 15.81
#